data_d0a906dc60cc100190a88783acf508b1
#
_entry.id   d0a906dc60cc100190a88783acf508b1
#
_cell.length_a   1.000
_cell.length_b   1.000
_cell.length_c   1.000
_cell.angle_alpha   90.00
_cell.angle_beta   90.00
_cell.angle_gamma   90.00
#
_symmetry.space_group_name_H-M   'P 1'
#
loop_
_entity.id
_entity.type
_entity.pdbx_description
1 polymer ?
#
loop_
_entity_poly.entity_id
_entity_poly.type
_entity_poly.pdbx_seq_one_letter_code
_entity_poly.pdbx_strand_id
1 'polypeptide(L)'
;MHPMLNIAVKAARKAGSIINRASIDVDLVRVSRKQHNDFVTEVDRAAEAAIIEIIRTAYPEHAILAEESGQSWADGEEQSEFTWVIDPLDGTTNFIHGFPQYAVSIGLLHKGVPSQAVVYDPTRDELFTASKGAGAFLNNRRIRVTRRDKLADCLICTGFPFRDLEGMDEYLEIFALMTRSCAGLRRPGAAALDLAYVACGRLDGFFERGLKPWDMAAGMLLITEAGGLVGNYNGESRQMEQGEVMAGNPKAFAQMVRLLSPYSLDNVKTSLKSSLKPIED
;
A
#
# COMPACT_ATOMS: atom_id res chain seq x y z
N MET A 1 -19.76 11.51 -6.94
CA MET A 1 -18.37 11.27 -6.44
C MET A 1 -18.01 12.43 -5.50
N HIS A 2 -17.32 12.16 -4.40
CA HIS A 2 -16.89 13.19 -3.45
C HIS A 2 -15.95 14.22 -4.12
N PRO A 3 -16.04 15.54 -3.85
CA PRO A 3 -15.19 16.55 -4.52
C PRO A 3 -13.69 16.25 -4.40
N MET A 4 -13.21 15.90 -3.20
CA MET A 4 -11.80 15.53 -2.97
C MET A 4 -11.39 14.25 -3.74
N LEU A 5 -12.30 13.27 -3.86
CA LEU A 5 -12.03 12.08 -4.67
C LEU A 5 -11.89 12.44 -6.17
N ASN A 6 -12.68 13.39 -6.67
CA ASN A 6 -12.54 13.86 -8.06
C ASN A 6 -11.17 14.48 -8.33
N ILE A 7 -10.65 15.25 -7.37
CA ILE A 7 -9.29 15.84 -7.46
C ILE A 7 -8.22 14.73 -7.44
N ALA A 8 -8.34 13.75 -6.55
CA ALA A 8 -7.43 12.60 -6.51
C ALA A 8 -7.44 11.80 -7.82
N VAL A 9 -8.61 11.54 -8.40
CA VAL A 9 -8.74 10.86 -9.70
C VAL A 9 -8.09 11.68 -10.83
N LYS A 10 -8.30 13.00 -10.86
CA LYS A 10 -7.65 13.88 -11.85
C LYS A 10 -6.12 13.82 -11.71
N ALA A 11 -5.62 13.87 -10.48
CA ALA A 11 -4.20 13.80 -10.18
C ALA A 11 -3.59 12.44 -10.58
N ALA A 12 -4.23 11.33 -10.19
CA ALA A 12 -3.78 9.98 -10.53
C ALA A 12 -3.72 9.74 -12.05
N ARG A 13 -4.73 10.17 -12.81
CA ARG A 13 -4.74 10.07 -14.28
C ARG A 13 -3.66 10.93 -14.93
N LYS A 14 -3.37 12.11 -14.38
CA LYS A 14 -2.28 12.96 -14.87
C LYS A 14 -0.93 12.28 -14.65
N ALA A 15 -0.67 11.74 -13.47
CA ALA A 15 0.54 10.98 -13.15
C ALA A 15 0.66 9.74 -14.04
N GLY A 16 -0.41 8.95 -14.17
CA GLY A 16 -0.43 7.77 -15.04
C GLY A 16 -0.14 8.10 -16.52
N SER A 17 -0.57 9.27 -17.01
CA SER A 17 -0.21 9.73 -18.35
C SER A 17 1.29 10.01 -18.51
N ILE A 18 1.94 10.54 -17.45
CA ILE A 18 3.40 10.76 -17.42
C ILE A 18 4.11 9.39 -17.44
N ILE A 19 3.68 8.47 -16.57
CA ILE A 19 4.24 7.12 -16.46
C ILE A 19 4.10 6.36 -17.79
N ASN A 20 2.92 6.33 -18.39
CA ASN A 20 2.68 5.62 -19.66
C ASN A 20 3.51 6.20 -20.81
N ARG A 21 3.74 7.52 -20.83
CA ARG A 21 4.61 8.12 -21.85
C ARG A 21 6.06 7.67 -21.67
N ALA A 22 6.54 7.61 -20.45
CA ALA A 22 7.91 7.20 -20.14
C ALA A 22 8.12 5.69 -20.33
N SER A 23 7.07 4.87 -20.13
CA SER A 23 7.15 3.41 -20.31
C SER A 23 7.34 2.95 -21.75
N ILE A 24 7.17 3.83 -22.76
CA ILE A 24 7.42 3.52 -24.17
C ILE A 24 8.93 3.31 -24.41
N ASP A 25 9.77 4.08 -23.73
CA ASP A 25 11.23 4.05 -23.88
C ASP A 25 11.90 4.05 -22.48
N VAL A 26 11.69 2.98 -21.72
CA VAL A 26 12.20 2.84 -20.34
C VAL A 26 13.72 2.97 -20.27
N ASP A 27 14.44 2.51 -21.29
CA ASP A 27 15.90 2.58 -21.38
C ASP A 27 16.45 4.02 -21.37
N LEU A 28 15.64 5.02 -21.73
CA LEU A 28 16.00 6.43 -21.70
C LEU A 28 15.74 7.10 -20.35
N VAL A 29 15.03 6.42 -19.43
CA VAL A 29 14.65 6.96 -18.13
C VAL A 29 15.90 7.06 -17.23
N ARG A 30 16.11 8.22 -16.64
CA ARG A 30 17.19 8.41 -15.66
C ARG A 30 16.80 7.77 -14.34
N VAL A 31 17.59 6.76 -13.93
CA VAL A 31 17.42 6.04 -12.67
C VAL A 31 18.46 6.51 -11.67
N SER A 32 18.03 6.82 -10.46
CA SER A 32 18.90 7.08 -9.31
C SER A 32 18.62 6.03 -8.23
N ARG A 33 19.63 5.73 -7.40
CA ARG A 33 19.47 4.79 -6.29
C ARG A 33 19.40 5.59 -4.98
N LYS A 34 18.30 5.43 -4.22
CA LYS A 34 18.16 6.03 -2.88
C LYS A 34 18.96 5.24 -1.85
N GLN A 35 18.81 3.90 -1.87
CA GLN A 35 19.49 2.93 -0.99
C GLN A 35 19.70 1.61 -1.72
N HIS A 36 20.17 0.56 -1.02
CA HIS A 36 20.27 -0.78 -1.58
C HIS A 36 18.88 -1.25 -2.06
N ASN A 37 18.76 -1.61 -3.35
CA ASN A 37 17.52 -2.03 -4.00
C ASN A 37 16.35 -1.03 -3.90
N ASP A 38 16.62 0.23 -3.60
CA ASP A 38 15.64 1.32 -3.56
C ASP A 38 15.94 2.32 -4.68
N PHE A 39 15.08 2.37 -5.68
CA PHE A 39 15.27 3.15 -6.89
C PHE A 39 14.25 4.29 -6.96
N VAL A 40 14.67 5.38 -7.57
CA VAL A 40 13.80 6.49 -7.97
C VAL A 40 14.17 6.93 -9.37
N THR A 41 13.19 7.30 -10.15
CA THR A 41 13.40 7.82 -11.49
C THR A 41 12.96 9.29 -11.58
N GLU A 42 13.34 9.94 -12.68
CA GLU A 42 12.79 11.27 -12.99
C GLU A 42 11.28 11.22 -13.21
N VAL A 43 10.74 10.03 -13.52
CA VAL A 43 9.30 9.79 -13.73
C VAL A 43 8.53 9.85 -12.42
N ASP A 44 9.05 9.22 -11.33
CA ASP A 44 8.47 9.31 -9.99
C ASP A 44 8.32 10.77 -9.56
N ARG A 45 9.42 11.55 -9.69
CA ARG A 45 9.42 12.97 -9.30
C ARG A 45 8.50 13.81 -10.16
N ALA A 46 8.45 13.57 -11.48
CA ALA A 46 7.54 14.30 -12.37
C ALA A 46 6.06 13.95 -12.11
N ALA A 47 5.77 12.68 -11.82
CA ALA A 47 4.44 12.23 -11.44
C ALA A 47 4.01 12.85 -10.09
N GLU A 48 4.89 12.83 -9.08
CA GLU A 48 4.63 13.45 -7.78
C GLU A 48 4.38 14.95 -7.88
N ALA A 49 5.23 15.68 -8.60
CA ALA A 49 5.07 17.11 -8.80
C ALA A 49 3.72 17.44 -9.46
N ALA A 50 3.30 16.66 -10.45
CA ALA A 50 2.00 16.86 -11.12
C ALA A 50 0.82 16.56 -10.19
N ILE A 51 0.93 15.54 -9.32
CA ILE A 51 -0.09 15.25 -8.31
C ILE A 51 -0.20 16.40 -7.31
N ILE A 52 0.94 16.83 -6.76
CA ILE A 52 1.01 17.92 -5.76
C ILE A 52 0.46 19.22 -6.33
N GLU A 53 0.81 19.60 -7.55
CA GLU A 53 0.30 20.81 -8.22
C GLU A 53 -1.24 20.81 -8.30
N ILE A 54 -1.84 19.69 -8.71
CA ILE A 54 -3.29 19.54 -8.82
C ILE A 54 -3.95 19.64 -7.44
N ILE A 55 -3.38 18.99 -6.43
CA ILE A 55 -3.90 18.99 -5.07
C ILE A 55 -3.79 20.41 -4.46
N ARG A 56 -2.62 21.04 -4.53
CA ARG A 56 -2.36 22.38 -3.98
C ARG A 56 -3.23 23.46 -4.62
N THR A 57 -3.51 23.32 -5.93
CA THR A 57 -4.42 24.24 -6.63
C THR A 57 -5.86 24.16 -6.09
N ALA A 58 -6.30 22.96 -5.70
CA ALA A 58 -7.66 22.73 -5.22
C ALA A 58 -7.81 22.90 -3.69
N TYR A 59 -6.76 22.52 -2.94
CA TYR A 59 -6.74 22.47 -1.47
C TYR A 59 -5.36 22.92 -0.94
N PRO A 60 -5.05 24.23 -1.01
CA PRO A 60 -3.73 24.75 -0.62
C PRO A 60 -3.43 24.56 0.87
N GLU A 61 -4.46 24.47 1.72
CA GLU A 61 -4.36 24.33 3.17
C GLU A 61 -4.16 22.87 3.66
N HIS A 62 -4.28 21.87 2.75
CA HIS A 62 -4.09 20.49 3.14
C HIS A 62 -2.60 20.12 3.26
N ALA A 63 -2.27 19.28 4.23
CA ALA A 63 -0.94 18.68 4.33
C ALA A 63 -0.73 17.62 3.25
N ILE A 64 0.54 17.38 2.89
CA ILE A 64 0.94 16.34 1.95
C ILE A 64 2.05 15.51 2.60
N LEU A 65 1.93 14.20 2.52
CA LEU A 65 2.95 13.21 2.83
C LEU A 65 3.19 12.38 1.56
N ALA A 66 4.31 12.61 0.90
CA ALA A 66 4.65 11.98 -0.36
C ALA A 66 5.97 11.21 -0.27
N GLU A 67 6.14 10.19 -1.09
CA GLU A 67 7.30 9.30 -1.03
C GLU A 67 8.61 10.04 -1.37
N GLU A 68 8.59 10.90 -2.38
CA GLU A 68 9.81 11.52 -2.92
C GLU A 68 10.17 12.82 -2.19
N SER A 69 9.20 13.68 -1.93
CA SER A 69 9.40 14.99 -1.28
C SER A 69 9.19 14.99 0.23
N GLY A 70 8.66 13.88 0.79
CA GLY A 70 8.37 13.78 2.21
C GLY A 70 7.14 14.57 2.64
N GLN A 71 7.16 15.04 3.89
CA GLN A 71 6.03 15.77 4.48
C GLN A 71 6.15 17.27 4.21
N SER A 72 5.06 17.88 3.77
CA SER A 72 4.94 19.32 3.58
C SER A 72 3.59 19.84 4.09
N TRP A 73 3.62 21.06 4.68
CA TRP A 73 2.46 21.75 5.25
C TRP A 73 2.10 22.96 4.39
N ALA A 74 0.92 23.51 4.62
CA ALA A 74 0.60 24.85 4.13
C ALA A 74 1.50 25.90 4.78
N ASP A 75 1.77 27.00 4.10
CA ASP A 75 2.63 28.08 4.61
C ASP A 75 2.14 28.58 5.98
N GLY A 76 3.01 28.44 7.01
CA GLY A 76 2.75 28.91 8.37
C GLY A 76 1.94 27.98 9.27
N GLU A 77 1.58 26.76 8.82
CA GLU A 77 0.83 25.81 9.61
C GLU A 77 1.62 24.49 9.82
N GLU A 78 1.72 24.03 11.05
CA GLU A 78 2.34 22.72 11.38
C GLU A 78 1.29 21.59 11.50
N GLN A 79 0.00 21.86 11.30
CA GLN A 79 -1.09 20.88 11.41
C GLN A 79 -2.19 21.14 10.38
N SER A 80 -2.71 20.08 9.81
CA SER A 80 -3.92 20.10 8.97
C SER A 80 -4.82 18.93 9.32
N GLU A 81 -6.13 19.15 9.36
CA GLU A 81 -7.08 18.03 9.53
C GLU A 81 -7.06 17.04 8.35
N PHE A 82 -6.58 17.50 7.17
CA PHE A 82 -6.51 16.71 5.95
C PHE A 82 -5.06 16.52 5.51
N THR A 83 -4.68 15.29 5.30
CA THR A 83 -3.34 14.92 4.80
C THR A 83 -3.48 14.02 3.59
N TRP A 84 -2.96 14.47 2.45
CA TRP A 84 -2.81 13.63 1.27
C TRP A 84 -1.57 12.76 1.42
N VAL A 85 -1.73 11.46 1.20
CA VAL A 85 -0.67 10.46 1.28
C VAL A 85 -0.46 9.90 -0.10
N ILE A 86 0.75 10.07 -0.67
CA ILE A 86 1.00 9.91 -2.10
C ILE A 86 2.18 8.99 -2.34
N ASP A 87 1.97 7.96 -3.14
CA ASP A 87 3.01 7.24 -3.86
C ASP A 87 2.81 7.50 -5.36
N PRO A 88 3.74 8.22 -6.00
CA PRO A 88 3.60 8.59 -7.40
C PRO A 88 3.78 7.41 -8.34
N LEU A 89 4.56 6.38 -7.95
CA LEU A 89 4.86 5.20 -8.76
C LEU A 89 5.24 4.01 -7.87
N ASP A 90 4.25 3.41 -7.20
CA ASP A 90 4.45 2.14 -6.50
C ASP A 90 4.86 1.04 -7.48
N GLY A 91 5.95 0.36 -7.19
CA GLY A 91 6.54 -0.63 -8.09
C GLY A 91 7.61 -0.06 -9.03
N THR A 92 8.38 0.95 -8.63
CA THR A 92 9.46 1.57 -9.42
C THR A 92 10.43 0.53 -10.01
N THR A 93 10.79 -0.51 -9.24
CA THR A 93 11.63 -1.61 -9.75
C THR A 93 10.98 -2.33 -10.94
N ASN A 94 9.68 -2.60 -10.88
CA ASN A 94 8.94 -3.20 -11.98
C ASN A 94 8.94 -2.26 -13.20
N PHE A 95 8.68 -0.98 -12.98
CA PHE A 95 8.65 0.03 -14.03
C PHE A 95 9.98 0.10 -14.79
N ILE A 96 11.13 0.21 -14.11
CA ILE A 96 12.45 0.30 -14.76
C ILE A 96 12.86 -0.96 -15.53
N HIS A 97 12.23 -2.10 -15.25
CA HIS A 97 12.43 -3.35 -15.96
C HIS A 97 11.34 -3.62 -17.02
N GLY A 98 10.44 -2.69 -17.26
CA GLY A 98 9.32 -2.87 -18.21
C GLY A 98 8.33 -3.95 -17.77
N PHE A 99 8.32 -4.34 -16.48
CA PHE A 99 7.35 -5.30 -15.95
C PHE A 99 6.05 -4.58 -15.59
N PRO A 100 4.90 -4.86 -16.26
CA PRO A 100 3.70 -4.03 -16.20
C PRO A 100 2.89 -4.27 -14.91
N GLN A 101 3.50 -4.01 -13.75
CA GLN A 101 2.91 -4.15 -12.42
C GLN A 101 3.39 -2.99 -11.54
N TYR A 102 2.74 -1.83 -11.69
CA TYR A 102 3.01 -0.60 -10.95
C TYR A 102 1.76 0.29 -10.95
N ALA A 103 1.66 1.22 -10.01
CA ALA A 103 0.49 2.07 -9.85
C ALA A 103 0.81 3.44 -9.26
N VAL A 104 -0.12 4.37 -9.41
CA VAL A 104 -0.23 5.59 -8.62
C VAL A 104 -1.15 5.32 -7.43
N SER A 105 -0.70 5.65 -6.22
CA SER A 105 -1.49 5.53 -4.98
C SER A 105 -1.70 6.91 -4.35
N ILE A 106 -2.96 7.29 -4.12
CA ILE A 106 -3.33 8.55 -3.47
C ILE A 106 -4.39 8.28 -2.41
N GLY A 107 -4.00 8.43 -1.15
CA GLY A 107 -4.91 8.41 -0.01
C GLY A 107 -5.17 9.81 0.52
N LEU A 108 -6.36 10.09 1.05
CA LEU A 108 -6.63 11.26 1.85
C LEU A 108 -6.99 10.83 3.27
N LEU A 109 -6.25 11.28 4.24
CA LEU A 109 -6.57 11.13 5.65
C LEU A 109 -7.36 12.34 6.13
N HIS A 110 -8.39 12.09 6.92
CA HIS A 110 -9.09 13.12 7.72
C HIS A 110 -8.85 12.79 9.18
N LYS A 111 -8.13 13.66 9.89
CA LYS A 111 -7.71 13.43 11.29
C LYS A 111 -7.03 12.08 11.50
N GLY A 112 -6.10 11.75 10.59
CA GLY A 112 -5.34 10.50 10.61
C GLY A 112 -6.08 9.25 10.10
N VAL A 113 -7.36 9.35 9.71
CA VAL A 113 -8.16 8.20 9.27
C VAL A 113 -8.40 8.28 7.74
N PRO A 114 -8.14 7.21 6.97
CA PRO A 114 -8.41 7.20 5.53
C PRO A 114 -9.86 7.54 5.19
N SER A 115 -10.07 8.50 4.30
CA SER A 115 -11.38 9.04 3.93
C SER A 115 -11.67 8.98 2.43
N GLN A 116 -10.64 9.16 1.57
CA GLN A 116 -10.72 8.98 0.13
C GLN A 116 -9.53 8.15 -0.32
N ALA A 117 -9.69 7.35 -1.37
CA ALA A 117 -8.65 6.51 -1.92
C ALA A 117 -8.73 6.42 -3.44
N VAL A 118 -7.56 6.49 -4.07
CA VAL A 118 -7.37 6.18 -5.48
C VAL A 118 -6.12 5.31 -5.60
N VAL A 119 -6.26 4.17 -6.28
CA VAL A 119 -5.13 3.41 -6.83
C VAL A 119 -5.38 3.31 -8.33
N TYR A 120 -4.42 3.72 -9.15
CA TYR A 120 -4.56 3.72 -10.59
C TYR A 120 -3.44 2.92 -11.25
N ASP A 121 -3.81 1.83 -11.89
CA ASP A 121 -2.93 1.04 -12.76
C ASP A 121 -2.95 1.66 -14.18
N PRO A 122 -1.89 2.35 -14.59
CA PRO A 122 -1.86 2.99 -15.89
C PRO A 122 -1.66 1.99 -17.04
N THR A 123 -1.16 0.78 -16.75
CA THR A 123 -0.90 -0.23 -17.80
C THR A 123 -2.18 -0.90 -18.28
N ARG A 124 -3.19 -1.01 -17.40
CA ARG A 124 -4.49 -1.64 -17.69
C ARG A 124 -5.64 -0.65 -17.75
N ASP A 125 -5.39 0.65 -17.52
CA ASP A 125 -6.40 1.70 -17.30
C ASP A 125 -7.44 1.27 -16.23
N GLU A 126 -6.95 0.71 -15.13
CA GLU A 126 -7.79 0.28 -14.01
C GLU A 126 -7.73 1.31 -12.88
N LEU A 127 -8.86 1.96 -12.65
CA LEU A 127 -9.02 2.98 -11.61
C LEU A 127 -9.81 2.42 -10.44
N PHE A 128 -9.13 2.15 -9.32
CA PHE A 128 -9.73 1.77 -8.07
C PHE A 128 -10.00 3.02 -7.23
N THR A 129 -11.21 3.16 -6.72
CA THR A 129 -11.62 4.33 -5.92
C THR A 129 -12.46 3.92 -4.73
N ALA A 130 -12.29 4.63 -3.61
CA ALA A 130 -13.18 4.51 -2.45
C ALA A 130 -13.38 5.86 -1.76
N SER A 131 -14.57 6.04 -1.19
CA SER A 131 -14.86 7.05 -0.18
C SER A 131 -15.43 6.37 1.05
N LYS A 132 -15.00 6.81 2.24
CA LYS A 132 -15.45 6.26 3.52
C LYS A 132 -16.97 6.27 3.61
N GLY A 133 -17.55 5.08 3.85
CA GLY A 133 -19.01 4.86 3.93
C GLY A 133 -19.74 4.76 2.59
N ALA A 134 -19.05 4.92 1.43
CA ALA A 134 -19.70 4.91 0.12
C ALA A 134 -19.39 3.63 -0.71
N GLY A 135 -18.44 2.83 -0.26
CA GLY A 135 -17.99 1.61 -0.93
C GLY A 135 -16.78 1.83 -1.85
N ALA A 136 -16.25 0.72 -2.33
CA ALA A 136 -15.13 0.67 -3.26
C ALA A 136 -15.58 0.33 -4.68
N PHE A 137 -14.86 0.86 -5.69
CA PHE A 137 -15.20 0.73 -7.10
C PHE A 137 -13.95 0.51 -7.95
N LEU A 138 -14.08 -0.30 -9.00
CA LEU A 138 -13.14 -0.44 -10.11
C LEU A 138 -13.83 0.07 -11.39
N ASN A 139 -13.26 1.09 -12.01
CA ASN A 139 -13.82 1.70 -13.24
C ASN A 139 -15.35 1.95 -13.09
N ASN A 140 -15.75 2.58 -11.97
CA ASN A 140 -17.14 2.89 -11.59
C ASN A 140 -18.04 1.66 -11.32
N ARG A 141 -17.50 0.44 -11.33
CA ARG A 141 -18.24 -0.76 -10.93
C ARG A 141 -17.92 -1.09 -9.49
N ARG A 142 -18.96 -1.27 -8.67
CA ARG A 142 -18.79 -1.62 -7.25
C ARG A 142 -18.06 -2.96 -7.09
N ILE A 143 -17.02 -2.97 -6.26
CA ILE A 143 -16.22 -4.16 -5.96
C ILE A 143 -16.45 -4.66 -4.54
N ARG A 144 -16.09 -5.92 -4.30
CA ARG A 144 -16.13 -6.60 -3.01
C ARG A 144 -14.97 -7.57 -2.90
N VAL A 145 -14.48 -7.77 -1.69
CA VAL A 145 -13.57 -8.89 -1.36
C VAL A 145 -14.24 -10.23 -1.66
N THR A 146 -13.44 -11.28 -1.80
CA THR A 146 -13.93 -12.63 -2.04
C THR A 146 -14.78 -13.18 -0.89
N ARG A 147 -15.45 -14.30 -1.14
CA ARG A 147 -16.25 -15.04 -0.15
C ARG A 147 -15.64 -16.38 0.24
N ARG A 148 -14.36 -16.65 -0.15
CA ARG A 148 -13.70 -17.90 0.24
C ARG A 148 -13.55 -17.96 1.75
N ASP A 149 -13.90 -19.09 2.33
CA ASP A 149 -13.95 -19.26 3.78
C ASP A 149 -12.79 -20.10 4.34
N LYS A 150 -12.07 -20.82 3.47
CA LYS A 150 -10.91 -21.64 3.85
C LYS A 150 -9.64 -21.04 3.28
N LEU A 151 -8.65 -20.81 4.14
CA LEU A 151 -7.35 -20.29 3.72
C LEU A 151 -6.68 -21.19 2.69
N ALA A 152 -6.87 -22.52 2.80
CA ALA A 152 -6.35 -23.49 1.85
C ALA A 152 -6.81 -23.27 0.39
N ASP A 153 -7.94 -22.62 0.20
CA ASP A 153 -8.52 -22.32 -1.12
C ASP A 153 -8.17 -20.88 -1.58
N CYS A 154 -7.42 -20.10 -0.76
CA CYS A 154 -7.15 -18.70 -0.98
C CYS A 154 -5.86 -18.47 -1.78
N LEU A 155 -5.90 -17.48 -2.67
CA LEU A 155 -4.73 -16.92 -3.32
C LEU A 155 -4.26 -15.70 -2.53
N ILE A 156 -3.07 -15.78 -1.95
CA ILE A 156 -2.50 -14.76 -1.07
C ILE A 156 -1.35 -14.05 -1.76
N CYS A 157 -1.14 -12.79 -1.44
CA CYS A 157 -0.06 -11.98 -1.98
C CYS A 157 0.83 -11.42 -0.85
N THR A 158 2.10 -11.15 -1.17
CA THR A 158 3.11 -10.70 -0.21
C THR A 158 4.22 -9.90 -0.92
N GLY A 159 5.02 -9.17 -0.15
CA GLY A 159 6.28 -8.58 -0.58
C GLY A 159 7.48 -9.16 0.16
N PHE A 160 8.69 -8.85 -0.30
CA PHE A 160 9.94 -9.22 0.35
C PHE A 160 10.56 -8.01 1.07
N PRO A 161 11.23 -8.19 2.19
CA PRO A 161 12.01 -7.14 2.86
C PRO A 161 13.33 -6.87 2.11
N PHE A 162 13.25 -6.49 0.82
CA PHE A 162 14.40 -6.38 -0.08
C PHE A 162 15.25 -5.12 0.14
N ARG A 163 14.70 -4.10 0.80
CA ARG A 163 15.41 -2.87 1.16
C ARG A 163 16.30 -3.07 2.38
N ASP A 164 15.81 -3.86 3.33
CA ASP A 164 16.51 -4.26 4.55
C ASP A 164 16.38 -5.77 4.72
N LEU A 165 17.51 -6.48 4.62
CA LEU A 165 17.55 -7.94 4.74
C LEU A 165 17.50 -8.42 6.19
N GLU A 166 17.50 -7.50 7.17
CA GLU A 166 17.23 -7.81 8.56
C GLU A 166 15.83 -8.43 8.68
N GLY A 167 15.72 -9.61 9.27
CA GLY A 167 14.47 -10.36 9.34
C GLY A 167 14.12 -11.22 8.11
N MET A 168 15.04 -11.38 7.15
CA MET A 168 14.82 -12.25 5.98
C MET A 168 14.54 -13.69 6.37
N ASP A 169 15.26 -14.25 7.35
CA ASP A 169 15.08 -15.63 7.79
C ASP A 169 13.67 -15.84 8.36
N GLU A 170 13.22 -14.93 9.22
CA GLU A 170 11.85 -14.95 9.74
C GLU A 170 10.80 -14.80 8.63
N TYR A 171 11.06 -13.92 7.66
CA TYR A 171 10.19 -13.78 6.49
C TYR A 171 10.09 -15.10 5.71
N LEU A 172 11.20 -15.80 5.50
CA LEU A 172 11.21 -17.09 4.81
C LEU A 172 10.44 -18.18 5.58
N GLU A 173 10.48 -18.16 6.91
CA GLU A 173 9.64 -19.03 7.74
C GLU A 173 8.15 -18.72 7.55
N ILE A 174 7.75 -17.44 7.58
CA ILE A 174 6.39 -16.98 7.31
C ILE A 174 5.96 -17.41 5.89
N PHE A 175 6.83 -17.19 4.90
CA PHE A 175 6.57 -17.56 3.50
C PHE A 175 6.32 -19.05 3.35
N ALA A 176 7.18 -19.89 3.97
CA ALA A 176 7.03 -21.34 3.96
C ALA A 176 5.74 -21.79 4.66
N LEU A 177 5.39 -21.18 5.81
CA LEU A 177 4.16 -21.44 6.54
C LEU A 177 2.94 -21.12 5.67
N MET A 178 2.91 -19.94 5.07
CA MET A 178 1.79 -19.49 4.23
C MET A 178 1.68 -20.31 2.96
N THR A 179 2.80 -20.71 2.33
CA THR A 179 2.80 -21.59 1.15
C THR A 179 2.12 -22.94 1.43
N ARG A 180 2.30 -23.50 2.63
CA ARG A 180 1.65 -24.75 3.03
C ARG A 180 0.17 -24.59 3.42
N SER A 181 -0.26 -23.36 3.70
CA SER A 181 -1.56 -23.04 4.27
C SER A 181 -2.58 -22.52 3.27
N CYS A 182 -2.16 -22.10 2.06
CA CYS A 182 -3.03 -21.49 1.06
C CYS A 182 -2.91 -22.18 -0.31
N ALA A 183 -3.79 -21.83 -1.25
CA ALA A 183 -3.76 -22.38 -2.60
C ALA A 183 -2.55 -21.90 -3.42
N GLY A 184 -1.98 -20.77 -3.07
CA GLY A 184 -0.77 -20.26 -3.70
C GLY A 184 -0.42 -18.85 -3.25
N LEU A 185 0.86 -18.51 -3.39
CA LEU A 185 1.37 -17.18 -3.13
C LEU A 185 1.67 -16.43 -4.43
N ARG A 186 1.55 -15.12 -4.36
CA ARG A 186 1.99 -14.19 -5.40
C ARG A 186 2.87 -13.13 -4.78
N ARG A 187 3.88 -12.70 -5.53
CA ARG A 187 4.78 -11.59 -5.17
C ARG A 187 4.93 -10.67 -6.39
N PRO A 188 3.90 -9.87 -6.71
CA PRO A 188 3.91 -9.04 -7.92
C PRO A 188 4.82 -7.81 -7.80
N GLY A 189 4.97 -7.23 -6.60
CA GLY A 189 5.94 -6.18 -6.30
C GLY A 189 5.43 -4.75 -6.46
N ALA A 190 4.13 -4.54 -6.24
CA ALA A 190 3.48 -3.24 -6.13
C ALA A 190 2.39 -3.34 -5.06
N ALA A 191 2.69 -2.93 -3.83
CA ALA A 191 1.84 -3.16 -2.66
C ALA A 191 0.46 -2.49 -2.79
N ALA A 192 0.39 -1.29 -3.38
CA ALA A 192 -0.87 -0.60 -3.60
C ALA A 192 -1.80 -1.38 -4.54
N LEU A 193 -1.25 -1.99 -5.63
CA LEU A 193 -2.03 -2.86 -6.51
C LEU A 193 -2.43 -4.16 -5.84
N ASP A 194 -1.55 -4.74 -5.04
CA ASP A 194 -1.81 -5.98 -4.33
C ASP A 194 -3.00 -5.81 -3.38
N LEU A 195 -3.04 -4.71 -2.63
CA LEU A 195 -4.17 -4.32 -1.78
C LEU A 195 -5.46 -4.05 -2.60
N ALA A 196 -5.34 -3.36 -3.75
CA ALA A 196 -6.46 -3.11 -4.64
C ALA A 196 -7.03 -4.42 -5.23
N TYR A 197 -6.17 -5.41 -5.51
CA TYR A 197 -6.58 -6.73 -5.98
C TYR A 197 -7.28 -7.55 -4.90
N VAL A 198 -6.91 -7.39 -3.63
CA VAL A 198 -7.68 -7.95 -2.51
C VAL A 198 -9.07 -7.29 -2.45
N ALA A 199 -9.14 -5.95 -2.56
CA ALA A 199 -10.41 -5.22 -2.52
C ALA A 199 -11.38 -5.63 -3.63
N CYS A 200 -10.89 -5.98 -4.83
CA CYS A 200 -11.73 -6.40 -5.95
C CYS A 200 -11.91 -7.92 -6.08
N GLY A 201 -11.33 -8.71 -5.17
CA GLY A 201 -11.50 -10.16 -5.11
C GLY A 201 -10.68 -10.95 -6.13
N ARG A 202 -9.63 -10.33 -6.71
CA ARG A 202 -8.62 -11.05 -7.50
C ARG A 202 -7.67 -11.86 -6.61
N LEU A 203 -7.42 -11.34 -5.42
CA LEU A 203 -6.68 -11.98 -4.33
C LEU A 203 -7.59 -12.10 -3.12
N ASP A 204 -7.31 -13.07 -2.26
CA ASP A 204 -8.10 -13.32 -1.05
C ASP A 204 -7.50 -12.66 0.19
N GLY A 205 -6.19 -12.42 0.17
CA GLY A 205 -5.47 -11.79 1.26
C GLY A 205 -4.08 -11.31 0.84
N PHE A 206 -3.49 -10.55 1.74
CA PHE A 206 -2.18 -9.91 1.60
C PHE A 206 -1.48 -9.87 2.96
N PHE A 207 -0.16 -10.02 2.99
CA PHE A 207 0.66 -9.76 4.16
C PHE A 207 2.04 -9.23 3.73
N GLU A 208 2.54 -8.20 4.42
CA GLU A 208 3.86 -7.63 4.14
C GLU A 208 4.35 -6.83 5.35
N ARG A 209 5.67 -6.67 5.46
CA ARG A 209 6.34 -5.80 6.42
C ARG A 209 7.23 -4.77 5.73
N GLY A 210 7.51 -3.68 6.43
CA GLY A 210 8.38 -2.61 5.96
C GLY A 210 7.69 -1.61 5.06
N LEU A 211 6.35 -1.70 4.91
CA LEU A 211 5.55 -0.75 4.15
C LEU A 211 5.51 0.62 4.80
N LYS A 212 5.38 1.64 3.97
CA LYS A 212 5.23 3.04 4.36
C LYS A 212 3.77 3.46 4.24
N PRO A 213 3.35 4.58 4.86
CA PRO A 213 1.98 5.05 4.76
C PRO A 213 1.47 5.19 3.33
N TRP A 214 2.29 5.62 2.39
CA TRP A 214 1.92 5.83 1.00
C TRP A 214 1.65 4.54 0.22
N ASP A 215 2.31 3.43 0.57
CA ASP A 215 2.07 2.11 -0.01
C ASP A 215 0.67 1.58 0.35
N MET A 216 0.13 1.97 1.53
CA MET A 216 -1.03 1.30 2.12
C MET A 216 -2.28 2.15 2.33
N ALA A 217 -2.15 3.49 2.50
CA ALA A 217 -3.28 4.34 2.93
C ALA A 217 -4.51 4.23 2.00
N ALA A 218 -4.29 4.25 0.70
CA ALA A 218 -5.37 4.08 -0.28
C ALA A 218 -5.92 2.64 -0.29
N GLY A 219 -5.03 1.64 -0.32
CA GLY A 219 -5.39 0.23 -0.34
C GLY A 219 -6.21 -0.20 0.87
N MET A 220 -5.88 0.30 2.05
CA MET A 220 -6.64 0.03 3.29
C MET A 220 -8.10 0.48 3.19
N LEU A 221 -8.33 1.69 2.67
CA LEU A 221 -9.70 2.18 2.48
C LEU A 221 -10.45 1.37 1.42
N LEU A 222 -9.79 1.04 0.30
CA LEU A 222 -10.38 0.18 -0.73
C LEU A 222 -10.87 -1.15 -0.15
N ILE A 223 -10.05 -1.82 0.66
CA ILE A 223 -10.37 -3.11 1.26
C ILE A 223 -11.52 -2.98 2.26
N THR A 224 -11.46 -2.01 3.17
CA THR A 224 -12.53 -1.80 4.16
C THR A 224 -13.86 -1.48 3.52
N GLU A 225 -13.88 -0.62 2.52
CA GLU A 225 -15.09 -0.26 1.76
C GLU A 225 -15.59 -1.38 0.85
N ALA A 226 -14.72 -2.34 0.52
CA ALA A 226 -15.10 -3.57 -0.17
C ALA A 226 -15.60 -4.69 0.77
N GLY A 227 -15.59 -4.45 2.10
CA GLY A 227 -16.05 -5.40 3.13
C GLY A 227 -14.97 -6.37 3.62
N GLY A 228 -13.69 -6.04 3.39
CA GLY A 228 -12.55 -6.74 3.94
C GLY A 228 -12.07 -6.17 5.28
N LEU A 229 -11.04 -6.79 5.84
CA LEU A 229 -10.37 -6.38 7.06
C LEU A 229 -8.90 -6.06 6.76
N VAL A 230 -8.35 -5.09 7.49
CA VAL A 230 -6.93 -4.71 7.44
C VAL A 230 -6.44 -4.50 8.86
N GLY A 231 -5.25 -4.97 9.17
CA GLY A 231 -4.60 -4.81 10.47
C GLY A 231 -3.12 -5.18 10.40
N ASN A 232 -2.43 -5.16 11.55
CA ASN A 232 -1.13 -5.79 11.71
C ASN A 232 -1.29 -7.32 11.84
N TYR A 233 -0.23 -8.06 12.08
CA TYR A 233 -0.30 -9.54 12.20
C TYR A 233 -1.06 -10.01 13.45
N ASN A 234 -1.29 -9.14 14.44
CA ASN A 234 -2.21 -9.40 15.56
C ASN A 234 -3.67 -9.08 15.23
N GLY A 235 -3.95 -8.49 14.06
CA GLY A 235 -5.28 -8.04 13.66
C GLY A 235 -5.67 -6.67 14.23
N GLU A 236 -4.71 -5.92 14.78
CA GLU A 236 -4.91 -4.58 15.35
C GLU A 236 -4.72 -3.47 14.33
N SER A 237 -5.39 -2.32 14.55
CA SER A 237 -5.34 -1.16 13.64
C SER A 237 -4.09 -0.30 13.85
N ARG A 238 -2.88 -0.88 13.77
CA ARG A 238 -1.59 -0.20 13.96
C ARG A 238 -0.67 -0.26 12.75
N GLN A 239 -1.14 -0.75 11.65
CA GLN A 239 -0.35 -1.01 10.43
C GLN A 239 0.31 0.25 9.85
N MET A 240 -0.38 1.41 9.88
CA MET A 240 0.19 2.69 9.40
C MET A 240 1.39 3.16 10.21
N GLU A 241 1.43 2.82 11.50
CA GLU A 241 2.49 3.17 12.44
C GLU A 241 3.67 2.19 12.33
N GLN A 242 3.36 0.90 12.19
CA GLN A 242 4.33 -0.19 12.29
C GLN A 242 4.92 -0.59 10.94
N GLY A 243 4.21 -0.32 9.83
CA GLY A 243 4.56 -0.83 8.51
C GLY A 243 4.36 -2.34 8.36
N GLU A 244 3.70 -3.00 9.32
CA GLU A 244 3.31 -4.40 9.27
C GLU A 244 1.84 -4.48 8.87
N VAL A 245 1.55 -5.08 7.72
CA VAL A 245 0.20 -5.11 7.14
C VAL A 245 -0.25 -6.52 6.85
N MET A 246 -1.48 -6.81 7.22
CA MET A 246 -2.22 -7.99 6.81
C MET A 246 -3.62 -7.55 6.41
N ALA A 247 -4.12 -8.09 5.29
CA ALA A 247 -5.44 -7.76 4.76
C ALA A 247 -6.10 -8.95 4.11
N GLY A 248 -7.44 -8.96 4.05
CA GLY A 248 -8.17 -10.02 3.37
C GLY A 248 -9.67 -9.96 3.56
N ASN A 249 -10.37 -10.91 2.96
CA ASN A 249 -11.76 -11.14 3.35
C ASN A 249 -11.83 -11.59 4.82
N PRO A 250 -12.92 -11.38 5.55
CA PRO A 250 -12.96 -11.61 7.00
C PRO A 250 -12.60 -13.03 7.44
N LYS A 251 -12.89 -14.05 6.60
CA LYS A 251 -12.60 -15.45 6.93
C LYS A 251 -11.13 -15.81 6.73
N ALA A 252 -10.52 -15.36 5.62
CA ALA A 252 -9.10 -15.51 5.37
C ALA A 252 -8.28 -14.72 6.40
N PHE A 253 -8.66 -13.46 6.67
CA PHE A 253 -8.01 -12.59 7.65
C PHE A 253 -7.92 -13.25 9.03
N ALA A 254 -9.03 -13.78 9.55
CA ALA A 254 -9.05 -14.45 10.86
C ALA A 254 -8.15 -15.69 10.92
N GLN A 255 -8.01 -16.43 9.82
CA GLN A 255 -7.10 -17.58 9.74
C GLN A 255 -5.65 -17.14 9.62
N MET A 256 -5.37 -16.06 8.87
CA MET A 256 -4.03 -15.48 8.76
C MET A 256 -3.55 -14.92 10.13
N VAL A 257 -4.42 -14.25 10.91
CA VAL A 257 -4.08 -13.81 12.28
C VAL A 257 -3.57 -14.97 13.13
N ARG A 258 -4.24 -16.13 13.10
CA ARG A 258 -3.82 -17.31 13.89
C ARG A 258 -2.44 -17.83 13.51
N LEU A 259 -2.05 -17.68 12.24
CA LEU A 259 -0.76 -18.15 11.74
C LEU A 259 0.34 -17.10 11.94
N LEU A 260 0.04 -15.81 11.76
CA LEU A 260 1.02 -14.75 11.67
C LEU A 260 1.22 -13.99 13.00
N SER A 261 0.26 -14.06 13.95
CA SER A 261 0.41 -13.36 15.23
C SER A 261 1.68 -13.71 16.02
N PRO A 262 2.22 -14.95 16.01
CA PRO A 262 3.49 -15.24 16.68
C PRO A 262 4.66 -14.42 16.13
N TYR A 263 4.59 -14.02 14.86
CA TYR A 263 5.60 -13.24 14.15
C TYR A 263 5.34 -11.73 14.20
N SER A 264 4.27 -11.25 14.85
CA SER A 264 3.98 -9.80 14.93
C SER A 264 5.14 -9.03 15.58
N LEU A 265 5.44 -7.84 15.04
CA LEU A 265 6.48 -6.95 15.57
C LEU A 265 6.28 -6.61 17.06
N ASP A 266 5.04 -6.60 17.54
CA ASP A 266 4.75 -6.40 18.97
C ASP A 266 5.19 -7.60 19.82
N ASN A 267 5.00 -8.81 19.33
CA ASN A 267 5.33 -10.05 20.04
C ASN A 267 6.85 -10.32 20.02
N VAL A 268 7.51 -10.06 18.89
CA VAL A 268 8.99 -10.19 18.78
C VAL A 268 9.69 -9.24 19.73
N LYS A 269 9.28 -7.96 19.82
CA LYS A 269 9.83 -6.99 20.76
C LYS A 269 9.62 -7.39 22.21
N THR A 270 8.50 -8.03 22.54
CA THR A 270 8.19 -8.50 23.89
C THR A 270 9.06 -9.69 24.27
N SER A 271 9.28 -10.63 23.36
CA SER A 271 10.17 -11.79 23.56
C SER A 271 11.62 -11.36 23.81
N LEU A 272 12.14 -10.42 23.01
CA LEU A 272 13.49 -9.87 23.20
C LEU A 272 13.66 -9.18 24.55
N LYS A 273 12.66 -8.41 25.01
CA LYS A 273 12.69 -7.78 26.33
C LYS A 273 12.63 -8.80 27.48
N SER A 274 11.95 -9.92 27.31
CA SER A 274 11.89 -10.98 28.33
C SER A 274 13.18 -11.78 28.44
N SER A 275 13.91 -11.94 27.34
CA SER A 275 15.22 -12.64 27.30
C SER A 275 16.37 -11.78 27.82
N LEU A 276 16.19 -10.45 27.93
CA LEU A 276 17.18 -9.49 28.43
C LEU A 276 16.99 -9.12 29.90
N LYS A 277 16.13 -9.82 30.66
CA LYS A 277 16.07 -9.61 32.13
C LYS A 277 17.40 -10.05 32.74
N PRO A 278 18.05 -9.20 33.60
CA PRO A 278 19.23 -9.59 34.34
C PRO A 278 18.91 -10.83 35.17
N ILE A 279 19.83 -11.78 35.22
CA ILE A 279 19.84 -12.81 36.22
C ILE A 279 20.10 -12.05 37.52
N GLU A 280 19.10 -11.91 38.37
CA GLU A 280 19.27 -11.44 39.72
C GLU A 280 20.08 -12.51 40.50
N ASP A 281 21.27 -12.12 40.91
CA ASP A 281 22.16 -12.92 41.80
C ASP A 281 21.56 -13.07 43.20
#